data_99ad1ce2f169a78aceab9e42eb57e8c3
#
_entry.id   99ad1ce2f169a78aceab9e42eb57e8c3
#
_cell.length_a   1.000
_cell.length_b   1.000
_cell.length_c   1.000
_cell.angle_alpha   90.00
_cell.angle_beta   90.00
_cell.angle_gamma   90.00
#
_symmetry.space_group_name_H-M   'P 1'
#
loop_
_entity.id
_entity.type
_entity.pdbx_description
1 polymer ?
#
loop_
_entity_poly.entity_id
_entity_poly.type
_entity_poly.pdbx_seq_one_letter_code
_entity_poly.pdbx_strand_id
1 'polypeptide(L)'
;MSAPLCRNFNCNNVCHVREYGEDGLAIYETLCTPCMVHWNKMVMSVGMPKEPKPETPMPELFADTDTERLGMLERVAQDWRPQGRGLLIHGSTRKGKTRTAWYIANRLWNENKYKNKYLFLTMFELEARIAASWGNSTWDKTMLHMTNVPLLFLDDMGKEKMTDRMASCLFALIDQRTMHRRPTIITTNLTGETLLERFHDKETGAAFVARLKDEDLFERVAAK
;
A
#
# COMPACT_ATOMS: atom_id res chain seq x y z
N MET A 1 -27.58 -0.06 -18.89
CA MET A 1 -26.13 0.21 -18.76
C MET A 1 -25.39 -1.09 -18.90
N SER A 2 -24.32 -1.16 -19.70
CA SER A 2 -23.50 -2.37 -19.84
C SER A 2 -22.70 -2.59 -18.54
N ALA A 3 -22.57 -3.84 -18.11
CA ALA A 3 -21.76 -4.20 -16.95
C ALA A 3 -20.31 -3.74 -17.14
N PRO A 4 -19.64 -3.23 -16.10
CA PRO A 4 -18.26 -2.77 -16.20
C PRO A 4 -17.31 -3.93 -16.45
N LEU A 5 -16.21 -3.65 -17.15
CA LEU A 5 -15.12 -4.60 -17.36
C LEU A 5 -14.33 -4.77 -16.06
N CYS A 6 -13.76 -5.96 -15.89
CA CYS A 6 -12.89 -6.29 -14.78
C CYS A 6 -11.73 -5.27 -14.64
N ARG A 7 -11.46 -4.80 -13.44
CA ARG A 7 -10.37 -3.86 -13.17
C ARG A 7 -8.97 -4.47 -13.25
N ASN A 8 -8.85 -5.76 -13.46
CA ASN A 8 -7.56 -6.37 -13.81
C ASN A 8 -7.20 -5.96 -15.24
N PHE A 9 -6.10 -5.24 -15.41
CA PHE A 9 -5.65 -4.63 -16.68
C PHE A 9 -5.46 -5.61 -17.85
N ASN A 10 -5.34 -6.90 -17.58
CA ASN A 10 -5.19 -7.94 -18.61
C ASN A 10 -6.44 -8.80 -18.76
N CYS A 11 -7.59 -8.34 -18.28
CA CYS A 11 -8.81 -9.12 -18.30
C CYS A 11 -9.93 -8.34 -19.01
N ASN A 12 -10.50 -8.95 -20.04
CA ASN A 12 -11.65 -8.40 -20.76
C ASN A 12 -12.99 -8.98 -20.29
N ASN A 13 -12.99 -9.75 -19.19
CA ASN A 13 -14.21 -10.32 -18.65
C ASN A 13 -15.08 -9.23 -18.00
N VAL A 14 -16.39 -9.42 -18.12
CA VAL A 14 -17.39 -8.57 -17.47
C VAL A 14 -17.46 -8.92 -15.98
N CYS A 15 -17.57 -7.91 -15.12
CA CYS A 15 -17.76 -8.11 -13.70
C CYS A 15 -19.19 -8.58 -13.39
N HIS A 16 -19.32 -9.47 -12.41
CA HIS A 16 -20.62 -9.90 -11.92
C HIS A 16 -21.25 -8.85 -11.01
N VAL A 17 -22.59 -8.82 -10.99
CA VAL A 17 -23.33 -8.03 -10.02
C VAL A 17 -23.11 -8.65 -8.65
N ARG A 18 -22.68 -7.83 -7.69
CA ARG A 18 -22.49 -8.25 -6.31
C ARG A 18 -23.79 -8.09 -5.50
N GLU A 19 -24.41 -6.97 -5.66
CA GLU A 19 -25.63 -6.59 -4.94
C GLU A 19 -26.33 -5.43 -5.67
N TYR A 20 -27.57 -5.16 -5.32
CA TYR A 20 -28.27 -3.96 -5.76
C TYR A 20 -28.29 -2.95 -4.61
N GLY A 21 -27.97 -1.69 -4.92
CA GLY A 21 -28.09 -0.59 -3.96
C GLY A 21 -29.55 -0.30 -3.59
N GLU A 22 -29.75 0.50 -2.57
CA GLU A 22 -31.12 0.94 -2.14
C GLU A 22 -31.86 1.72 -3.25
N ASP A 23 -31.11 2.30 -4.18
CA ASP A 23 -31.60 3.00 -5.37
C ASP A 23 -31.93 2.06 -6.55
N GLY A 24 -31.77 0.74 -6.36
CA GLY A 24 -31.98 -0.29 -7.38
C GLY A 24 -30.85 -0.37 -8.44
N LEU A 25 -29.76 0.36 -8.27
CA LEU A 25 -28.60 0.28 -9.17
C LEU A 25 -27.71 -0.92 -8.81
N ALA A 26 -27.23 -1.62 -9.85
CA ALA A 26 -26.35 -2.76 -9.68
C ALA A 26 -24.95 -2.34 -9.20
N ILE A 27 -24.49 -2.94 -8.11
CA ILE A 27 -23.13 -2.83 -7.60
C ILE A 27 -22.33 -4.03 -8.11
N TYR A 28 -21.30 -3.76 -8.89
CA TYR A 28 -20.50 -4.80 -9.52
C TYR A 28 -19.23 -5.11 -8.71
N GLU A 29 -18.79 -6.36 -8.79
CA GLU A 29 -17.46 -6.72 -8.29
C GLU A 29 -16.36 -5.98 -9.07
N THR A 30 -15.27 -5.65 -8.38
CA THR A 30 -14.14 -4.96 -9.00
C THR A 30 -13.24 -5.90 -9.82
N LEU A 31 -13.32 -7.20 -9.55
CA LEU A 31 -12.64 -8.27 -10.26
C LEU A 31 -13.65 -9.31 -10.70
N CYS A 32 -13.50 -9.85 -11.90
CA CYS A 32 -14.26 -11.03 -12.30
C CYS A 32 -13.82 -12.25 -11.49
N THR A 33 -14.69 -13.25 -11.37
CA THR A 33 -14.42 -14.47 -10.58
C THR A 33 -13.07 -15.13 -10.89
N PRO A 34 -12.63 -15.34 -12.15
CA PRO A 34 -11.31 -15.88 -12.46
C PRO A 34 -10.17 -15.01 -11.94
N CYS A 35 -10.26 -13.68 -12.04
CA CYS A 35 -9.23 -12.77 -11.52
C CYS A 35 -9.18 -12.77 -10.00
N MET A 36 -10.33 -12.86 -9.33
CA MET A 36 -10.40 -12.97 -7.88
C MET A 36 -9.80 -14.29 -7.38
N VAL A 37 -10.09 -15.41 -8.06
CA VAL A 37 -9.46 -16.71 -7.74
C VAL A 37 -7.96 -16.67 -7.95
N HIS A 38 -7.50 -16.08 -9.06
CA HIS A 38 -6.06 -15.93 -9.34
C HIS A 38 -5.39 -15.05 -8.30
N TRP A 39 -5.98 -13.90 -7.96
CA TRP A 39 -5.52 -13.00 -6.90
C TRP A 39 -5.42 -13.70 -5.56
N ASN A 40 -6.47 -14.41 -5.15
CA ASN A 40 -6.47 -15.16 -3.90
C ASN A 40 -5.39 -16.26 -3.88
N LYS A 41 -5.19 -16.99 -5.00
CA LYS A 41 -4.11 -17.96 -5.12
C LYS A 41 -2.74 -17.31 -5.03
N MET A 42 -2.53 -16.16 -5.66
CA MET A 42 -1.27 -15.43 -5.62
C MET A 42 -0.99 -14.92 -4.20
N VAL A 43 -1.98 -14.33 -3.54
CA VAL A 43 -1.90 -13.88 -2.13
C VAL A 43 -1.57 -15.05 -1.20
N MET A 44 -2.19 -16.22 -1.41
CA MET A 44 -1.92 -17.42 -0.60
C MET A 44 -0.55 -18.05 -0.91
N SER A 45 -0.03 -17.92 -2.14
CA SER A 45 1.27 -18.50 -2.54
C SER A 45 2.47 -17.66 -2.04
N VAL A 46 2.29 -16.38 -1.83
CA VAL A 46 3.37 -15.46 -1.38
C VAL A 46 3.51 -15.44 0.15
N GLY A 47 2.70 -16.22 0.88
CA GLY A 47 2.79 -16.27 2.34
C GLY A 47 2.46 -14.94 3.00
N MET A 48 1.62 -14.12 2.37
CA MET A 48 1.12 -12.92 3.01
C MET A 48 0.50 -13.27 4.37
N PRO A 49 0.75 -12.47 5.41
CA PRO A 49 0.06 -12.66 6.67
C PRO A 49 -1.44 -12.72 6.35
N LYS A 50 -2.11 -13.78 6.82
CA LYS A 50 -3.58 -13.86 6.75
C LYS A 50 -4.10 -12.53 7.22
N GLU A 51 -5.04 -11.93 6.46
CA GLU A 51 -5.67 -10.69 6.88
C GLU A 51 -5.99 -10.78 8.36
N PRO A 52 -5.50 -9.86 9.19
CA PRO A 52 -5.88 -9.87 10.60
C PRO A 52 -7.40 -9.82 10.61
N LYS A 53 -8.03 -10.81 11.22
CA LYS A 53 -9.49 -10.83 11.31
C LYS A 53 -9.90 -9.50 11.93
N PRO A 54 -10.93 -8.82 11.42
CA PRO A 54 -11.41 -7.55 11.96
C PRO A 54 -11.64 -7.56 13.48
N GLU A 55 -11.87 -8.76 14.02
CA GLU A 55 -12.15 -9.04 15.42
C GLU A 55 -10.90 -9.39 16.26
N THR A 56 -9.72 -9.46 15.63
CA THR A 56 -8.48 -9.77 16.37
C THR A 56 -8.11 -8.58 17.25
N PRO A 57 -8.05 -8.75 18.59
CA PRO A 57 -7.64 -7.68 19.50
C PRO A 57 -6.23 -7.18 19.19
N MET A 58 -6.00 -5.88 19.37
CA MET A 58 -4.69 -5.26 19.14
C MET A 58 -3.53 -5.99 19.87
N PRO A 59 -3.67 -6.40 21.14
CA PRO A 59 -2.61 -7.13 21.85
C PRO A 59 -2.19 -8.44 21.17
N GLU A 60 -3.14 -9.21 20.62
CA GLU A 60 -2.84 -10.44 19.88
C GLU A 60 -2.10 -10.16 18.58
N LEU A 61 -2.45 -9.06 17.90
CA LEU A 61 -1.81 -8.64 16.67
C LEU A 61 -0.32 -8.36 16.86
N PHE A 62 0.08 -7.89 18.03
CA PHE A 62 1.46 -7.55 18.39
C PHE A 62 2.11 -8.53 19.39
N ALA A 63 1.56 -9.72 19.55
CA ALA A 63 2.02 -10.69 20.55
C ALA A 63 3.52 -11.06 20.46
N ASP A 64 4.12 -10.95 19.29
CA ASP A 64 5.55 -11.19 19.02
C ASP A 64 6.38 -9.89 18.96
N THR A 65 5.80 -8.76 19.34
CA THR A 65 6.46 -7.45 19.31
C THR A 65 7.03 -7.14 20.70
N ASP A 66 8.16 -6.45 20.73
CA ASP A 66 8.77 -5.95 21.96
C ASP A 66 7.79 -5.07 22.74
N THR A 67 7.46 -5.51 23.95
CA THR A 67 6.42 -4.89 24.79
C THR A 67 6.72 -3.44 25.16
N GLU A 68 7.99 -3.03 25.27
CA GLU A 68 8.36 -1.64 25.60
C GLU A 68 7.96 -0.64 24.50
N ARG A 69 7.74 -1.15 23.28
CA ARG A 69 7.49 -0.34 22.09
C ARG A 69 6.10 -0.54 21.48
N LEU A 70 5.40 -1.55 21.99
CA LEU A 70 4.05 -1.89 21.53
C LEU A 70 3.11 -0.68 21.67
N GLY A 71 3.21 0.05 22.78
CA GLY A 71 2.34 1.20 23.06
C GLY A 71 2.42 2.32 22.00
N MET A 72 3.56 2.54 21.38
CA MET A 72 3.68 3.54 20.32
C MET A 72 3.03 3.05 19.02
N LEU A 73 3.31 1.82 18.60
CA LEU A 73 2.72 1.24 17.38
C LEU A 73 1.22 1.01 17.56
N GLU A 74 0.77 0.61 18.73
CA GLU A 74 -0.64 0.46 19.05
C GLU A 74 -1.38 1.80 18.91
N ARG A 75 -0.83 2.85 19.51
CA ARG A 75 -1.39 4.20 19.44
C ARG A 75 -1.49 4.67 17.98
N VAL A 76 -0.42 4.53 17.20
CA VAL A 76 -0.41 4.90 15.79
C VAL A 76 -1.46 4.09 15.00
N ALA A 77 -1.55 2.78 15.25
CA ALA A 77 -2.52 1.94 14.58
C ALA A 77 -3.97 2.33 14.90
N GLN A 78 -4.25 2.77 16.12
CA GLN A 78 -5.57 3.20 16.55
C GLN A 78 -5.91 4.63 16.10
N ASP A 79 -4.95 5.56 16.20
CA ASP A 79 -5.23 7.00 16.11
C ASP A 79 -4.90 7.58 14.74
N TRP A 80 -3.94 7.01 14.01
CA TRP A 80 -3.56 7.60 12.72
C TRP A 80 -4.74 7.67 11.74
N ARG A 81 -4.89 8.80 11.10
CA ARG A 81 -5.93 9.08 10.10
C ARG A 81 -5.30 9.68 8.85
N PRO A 82 -5.78 9.30 7.64
CA PRO A 82 -5.31 9.86 6.38
C PRO A 82 -5.82 11.29 6.19
N GLN A 83 -5.07 12.26 6.73
CA GLN A 83 -5.40 13.69 6.71
C GLN A 83 -4.46 14.48 5.77
N GLY A 84 -4.17 13.95 4.59
CA GLY A 84 -3.32 14.62 3.60
C GLY A 84 -1.81 14.42 3.81
N ARG A 85 -1.39 13.84 4.96
CA ARG A 85 -0.01 13.39 5.21
C ARG A 85 0.07 11.88 5.14
N GLY A 86 1.21 11.38 4.67
CA GLY A 86 1.54 9.96 4.73
C GLY A 86 2.00 9.52 6.12
N LEU A 87 2.28 8.24 6.26
CA LEU A 87 2.85 7.62 7.46
C LEU A 87 4.06 6.78 7.04
N LEU A 88 5.21 7.06 7.64
CA LEU A 88 6.42 6.26 7.48
C LEU A 88 6.71 5.49 8.78
N ILE A 89 6.54 4.16 8.73
CA ILE A 89 6.89 3.27 9.83
C ILE A 89 8.23 2.61 9.49
N HIS A 90 9.28 2.96 10.23
CA HIS A 90 10.62 2.48 9.98
C HIS A 90 11.23 1.78 11.22
N GLY A 91 12.22 0.92 11.02
CA GLY A 91 12.90 0.23 12.12
C GLY A 91 13.26 -1.21 11.78
N SER A 92 13.89 -1.92 12.73
CA SER A 92 14.38 -3.28 12.51
C SER A 92 13.28 -4.29 12.18
N THR A 93 13.66 -5.44 11.64
CA THR A 93 12.74 -6.55 11.32
C THR A 93 12.01 -7.06 12.56
N ARG A 94 10.84 -7.67 12.37
CA ARG A 94 9.99 -8.27 13.42
C ARG A 94 9.48 -7.31 14.50
N LYS A 95 9.44 -6.02 14.23
CA LYS A 95 8.92 -4.99 15.14
C LYS A 95 7.46 -4.58 14.82
N GLY A 96 6.70 -5.40 14.12
CA GLY A 96 5.26 -5.21 13.93
C GLY A 96 4.85 -4.18 12.84
N LYS A 97 5.80 -3.62 12.05
CA LYS A 97 5.49 -2.59 11.03
C LYS A 97 4.40 -2.99 10.05
N THR A 98 4.59 -4.13 9.37
CA THR A 98 3.60 -4.69 8.43
C THR A 98 2.26 -4.97 9.14
N ARG A 99 2.27 -5.50 10.36
CA ARG A 99 1.05 -5.72 11.16
C ARG A 99 0.34 -4.42 11.47
N THR A 100 1.07 -3.38 11.81
CA THR A 100 0.51 -2.04 12.05
C THR A 100 -0.16 -1.50 10.78
N ALA A 101 0.50 -1.62 9.62
CA ALA A 101 -0.07 -1.20 8.35
C ALA A 101 -1.37 -1.97 8.02
N TRP A 102 -1.38 -3.29 8.20
CA TRP A 102 -2.57 -4.12 8.02
C TRP A 102 -3.70 -3.78 9.00
N TYR A 103 -3.36 -3.53 10.25
CA TYR A 103 -4.36 -3.13 11.24
C TYR A 103 -5.01 -1.80 10.85
N ILE A 104 -4.23 -0.81 10.42
CA ILE A 104 -4.75 0.46 9.92
C ILE A 104 -5.67 0.23 8.71
N ALA A 105 -5.25 -0.61 7.75
CA ALA A 105 -6.05 -0.92 6.58
C ALA A 105 -7.41 -1.52 6.95
N ASN A 106 -7.43 -2.52 7.84
CA ASN A 106 -8.65 -3.16 8.31
C ASN A 106 -9.56 -2.21 9.08
N ARG A 107 -8.99 -1.41 9.98
CA ARG A 107 -9.76 -0.43 10.73
C ARG A 107 -10.45 0.57 9.82
N LEU A 108 -9.70 1.14 8.86
CA LEU A 108 -10.24 2.10 7.89
C LEU A 108 -11.26 1.47 6.94
N TRP A 109 -11.12 0.19 6.64
CA TRP A 109 -12.12 -0.58 5.90
C TRP A 109 -13.42 -0.70 6.67
N ASN A 110 -13.34 -1.09 7.95
CA ASN A 110 -14.50 -1.29 8.81
C ASN A 110 -15.23 0.03 9.13
N GLU A 111 -14.50 1.15 9.16
CA GLU A 111 -15.09 2.48 9.28
C GLU A 111 -15.88 2.91 8.01
N ASN A 112 -16.03 2.04 7.00
CA ASN A 112 -16.69 2.27 5.70
C ASN A 112 -16.14 3.46 4.88
N LYS A 113 -15.32 4.31 5.45
CA LYS A 113 -14.80 5.52 4.82
C LYS A 113 -13.83 5.22 3.67
N TYR A 114 -13.07 4.13 3.79
CA TYR A 114 -12.06 3.70 2.82
C TYR A 114 -12.36 2.34 2.20
N LYS A 115 -13.57 1.81 2.36
CA LYS A 115 -13.99 0.57 1.71
C LYS A 115 -13.81 0.69 0.20
N ASN A 116 -13.04 -0.21 -0.39
CA ASN A 116 -12.63 -0.19 -1.82
C ASN A 116 -11.88 1.09 -2.27
N LYS A 117 -11.31 1.86 -1.34
CA LYS A 117 -10.63 3.13 -1.63
C LYS A 117 -9.15 3.12 -1.25
N TYR A 118 -8.58 1.96 -0.95
CA TYR A 118 -7.15 1.83 -0.73
C TYR A 118 -6.54 0.75 -1.62
N LEU A 119 -5.24 0.85 -1.82
CA LEU A 119 -4.42 -0.13 -2.51
C LEU A 119 -3.27 -0.52 -1.58
N PHE A 120 -3.15 -1.81 -1.26
CA PHE A 120 -2.06 -2.35 -0.47
C PHE A 120 -1.12 -3.12 -1.40
N LEU A 121 0.15 -2.72 -1.45
CA LEU A 121 1.19 -3.35 -2.27
C LEU A 121 2.44 -3.58 -1.42
N THR A 122 3.02 -4.75 -1.57
CA THR A 122 4.43 -4.94 -1.24
C THR A 122 5.30 -4.31 -2.33
N MET A 123 6.56 -4.02 -2.03
CA MET A 123 7.48 -3.52 -3.07
C MET A 123 7.63 -4.50 -4.23
N PHE A 124 7.63 -5.80 -3.94
CA PHE A 124 7.65 -6.84 -4.98
C PHE A 124 6.44 -6.75 -5.94
N GLU A 125 5.24 -6.57 -5.38
CA GLU A 125 4.02 -6.41 -6.19
C GLU A 125 4.03 -5.10 -6.98
N LEU A 126 4.54 -4.03 -6.41
CA LEU A 126 4.72 -2.76 -7.11
C LEU A 126 5.65 -2.94 -8.32
N GLU A 127 6.82 -3.56 -8.13
CA GLU A 127 7.76 -3.85 -9.21
C GLU A 127 7.16 -4.73 -10.30
N ALA A 128 6.46 -5.80 -9.90
CA ALA A 128 5.80 -6.70 -10.84
C ALA A 128 4.72 -5.97 -11.67
N ARG A 129 3.93 -5.10 -11.05
CA ARG A 129 2.92 -4.29 -11.76
C ARG A 129 3.54 -3.31 -12.73
N ILE A 130 4.60 -2.62 -12.29
CA ILE A 130 5.35 -1.69 -13.13
C ILE A 130 5.95 -2.43 -14.33
N ALA A 131 6.64 -3.55 -14.11
CA ALA A 131 7.24 -4.36 -15.17
C ALA A 131 6.19 -4.87 -16.18
N ALA A 132 5.08 -5.42 -15.69
CA ALA A 132 4.00 -5.90 -16.53
C ALA A 132 3.36 -4.79 -17.36
N SER A 133 3.25 -3.57 -16.82
CA SER A 133 2.64 -2.44 -17.52
C SER A 133 3.44 -1.94 -18.72
N TRP A 134 4.75 -2.12 -18.71
CA TRP A 134 5.61 -1.77 -19.85
C TRP A 134 5.46 -2.74 -21.02
N GLY A 135 5.30 -4.03 -20.70
CA GLY A 135 5.15 -5.07 -21.75
C GLY A 135 3.87 -4.96 -22.57
N ASN A 136 2.82 -4.34 -22.02
CA ASN A 136 1.49 -4.26 -22.62
C ASN A 136 0.95 -2.84 -22.81
N SER A 137 1.82 -1.84 -22.78
CA SER A 137 1.46 -0.42 -23.02
C SER A 137 0.36 0.12 -22.07
N THR A 138 0.30 -0.40 -20.85
CA THR A 138 -0.67 0.06 -19.83
C THR A 138 -0.02 0.91 -18.73
N TRP A 139 1.21 1.37 -18.96
CA TRP A 139 2.00 2.15 -18.02
C TRP A 139 1.24 3.34 -17.45
N ASP A 140 0.67 4.19 -18.31
CA ASP A 140 -0.02 5.40 -17.89
C ASP A 140 -1.21 5.09 -16.99
N LYS A 141 -1.98 4.05 -17.33
CA LYS A 141 -3.14 3.60 -16.54
C LYS A 141 -2.71 3.07 -15.18
N THR A 142 -1.62 2.31 -15.14
CA THR A 142 -1.09 1.73 -13.90
C THR A 142 -0.59 2.82 -12.96
N MET A 143 0.21 3.75 -13.45
CA MET A 143 0.70 4.89 -12.68
C MET A 143 -0.45 5.79 -12.23
N LEU A 144 -1.38 6.13 -13.12
CA LEU A 144 -2.54 6.94 -12.80
C LEU A 144 -3.41 6.30 -11.71
N HIS A 145 -3.60 4.98 -11.75
CA HIS A 145 -4.34 4.26 -10.71
C HIS A 145 -3.65 4.37 -9.35
N MET A 146 -2.34 4.07 -9.28
CA MET A 146 -1.58 4.13 -8.04
C MET A 146 -1.46 5.56 -7.50
N THR A 147 -1.35 6.54 -8.39
CA THR A 147 -1.32 7.97 -8.02
C THR A 147 -2.66 8.43 -7.47
N ASN A 148 -3.79 7.98 -8.06
CA ASN A 148 -5.12 8.49 -7.76
C ASN A 148 -5.86 7.77 -6.64
N VAL A 149 -5.46 6.56 -6.26
CA VAL A 149 -6.11 5.86 -5.15
C VAL A 149 -6.06 6.71 -3.87
N PRO A 150 -7.18 6.87 -3.14
CA PRO A 150 -7.23 7.73 -1.96
C PRO A 150 -6.19 7.41 -0.89
N LEU A 151 -5.89 6.13 -0.68
CA LEU A 151 -4.87 5.68 0.27
C LEU A 151 -4.03 4.57 -0.34
N LEU A 152 -2.71 4.72 -0.31
CA LEU A 152 -1.75 3.72 -0.79
C LEU A 152 -0.94 3.16 0.38
N PHE A 153 -0.79 1.84 0.42
CA PHE A 153 0.16 1.15 1.31
C PHE A 153 1.30 0.60 0.46
N LEU A 154 2.53 0.91 0.84
CA LEU A 154 3.76 0.35 0.29
C LEU A 154 4.51 -0.36 1.41
N ASP A 155 4.38 -1.68 1.44
CA ASP A 155 4.98 -2.49 2.50
C ASP A 155 6.38 -2.98 2.11
N ASP A 156 7.26 -2.99 3.11
CA ASP A 156 8.61 -3.58 3.04
C ASP A 156 9.55 -2.91 2.03
N MET A 157 9.51 -1.58 1.98
CA MET A 157 10.30 -0.78 1.05
C MET A 157 11.80 -0.88 1.32
N GLY A 158 12.58 -1.11 0.26
CA GLY A 158 14.04 -0.97 0.25
C GLY A 158 14.81 -2.26 0.55
N LYS A 159 14.20 -3.43 0.52
CA LYS A 159 14.92 -4.72 0.67
C LYS A 159 15.93 -4.95 -0.44
N GLU A 160 15.60 -4.58 -1.66
CA GLU A 160 16.41 -4.84 -2.84
C GLU A 160 17.06 -3.55 -3.38
N LYS A 161 18.08 -3.70 -4.21
CA LYS A 161 18.62 -2.58 -4.96
C LYS A 161 17.64 -2.18 -6.05
N MET A 162 17.28 -0.91 -6.06
CA MET A 162 16.37 -0.39 -7.07
C MET A 162 17.12 -0.13 -8.38
N THR A 163 16.54 -0.58 -9.49
CA THR A 163 16.97 -0.11 -10.82
C THR A 163 16.65 1.37 -10.96
N ASP A 164 17.41 2.11 -11.78
CA ASP A 164 17.18 3.54 -12.01
C ASP A 164 15.74 3.82 -12.47
N ARG A 165 15.21 2.93 -13.28
CA ARG A 165 13.83 3.02 -13.77
C ARG A 165 12.82 2.86 -12.65
N MET A 166 13.01 1.88 -11.76
CA MET A 166 12.13 1.69 -10.61
C MET A 166 12.23 2.85 -9.63
N ALA A 167 13.44 3.36 -9.39
CA ALA A 167 13.70 4.52 -8.56
C ALA A 167 12.95 5.76 -9.08
N SER A 168 13.04 6.04 -10.37
CA SER A 168 12.35 7.15 -11.02
C SER A 168 10.82 7.01 -10.92
N CYS A 169 10.30 5.79 -11.11
CA CYS A 169 8.87 5.52 -10.99
C CYS A 169 8.37 5.70 -9.55
N LEU A 170 9.10 5.19 -8.58
CA LEU A 170 8.77 5.31 -7.17
C LEU A 170 8.82 6.78 -6.73
N PHE A 171 9.85 7.50 -7.15
CA PHE A 171 9.96 8.93 -6.88
C PHE A 171 8.78 9.70 -7.46
N ALA A 172 8.45 9.50 -8.75
CA ALA A 172 7.33 10.15 -9.42
C ALA A 172 5.99 9.82 -8.73
N LEU A 173 5.79 8.56 -8.31
CA LEU A 173 4.59 8.14 -7.60
C LEU A 173 4.43 8.89 -6.27
N ILE A 174 5.47 8.93 -5.45
CA ILE A 174 5.42 9.60 -4.15
C ILE A 174 5.30 11.11 -4.32
N ASP A 175 6.04 11.70 -5.26
CA ASP A 175 5.97 13.11 -5.59
C ASP A 175 4.55 13.56 -5.97
N GLN A 176 3.93 12.87 -6.92
CA GLN A 176 2.57 13.16 -7.35
C GLN A 176 1.55 12.97 -6.21
N ARG A 177 1.71 11.95 -5.39
CA ARG A 177 0.80 11.73 -4.27
C ARG A 177 0.91 12.80 -3.19
N THR A 178 2.13 13.23 -2.87
CA THR A 178 2.37 14.31 -1.88
C THR A 178 1.89 15.65 -2.39
N MET A 179 2.11 16.00 -3.67
CA MET A 179 1.56 17.21 -4.30
C MET A 179 0.04 17.30 -4.17
N HIS A 180 -0.64 16.18 -4.34
CA HIS A 180 -2.11 16.11 -4.28
C HIS A 180 -2.65 15.76 -2.89
N ARG A 181 -1.82 15.83 -1.84
CA ARG A 181 -2.21 15.50 -0.46
C ARG A 181 -2.89 14.12 -0.33
N ARG A 182 -2.45 13.15 -1.13
CA ARG A 182 -2.94 11.77 -1.08
C ARG A 182 -2.04 10.93 -0.17
N PRO A 183 -2.54 10.53 1.01
CA PRO A 183 -1.72 9.84 2.00
C PRO A 183 -1.19 8.51 1.48
N THR A 184 0.07 8.24 1.84
CA THR A 184 0.73 6.96 1.58
C THR A 184 1.29 6.42 2.89
N ILE A 185 1.00 5.16 3.21
CA ILE A 185 1.64 4.46 4.34
C ILE A 185 2.79 3.64 3.78
N ILE A 186 3.97 3.87 4.34
CA ILE A 186 5.19 3.19 3.91
C ILE A 186 5.78 2.45 5.11
N THR A 187 6.13 1.18 4.95
CA THR A 187 6.93 0.46 5.93
C THR A 187 8.32 0.16 5.36
N THR A 188 9.34 0.27 6.18
CA THR A 188 10.72 -0.02 5.78
C THR A 188 11.58 -0.49 6.95
N ASN A 189 12.57 -1.33 6.65
CA ASN A 189 13.60 -1.72 7.60
C ASN A 189 14.83 -0.77 7.55
N LEU A 190 14.83 0.18 6.63
CA LEU A 190 15.98 1.02 6.37
C LEU A 190 15.87 2.37 7.08
N THR A 191 17.02 2.93 7.40
CA THR A 191 17.17 4.35 7.76
C THR A 191 17.24 5.20 6.49
N GLY A 192 17.21 6.54 6.63
CA GLY A 192 17.35 7.41 5.46
C GLY A 192 18.67 7.20 4.72
N GLU A 193 19.76 6.92 5.44
CA GLU A 193 21.08 6.68 4.85
C GLU A 193 21.13 5.36 4.09
N THR A 194 20.70 4.28 4.75
CA THR A 194 20.69 2.95 4.12
C THR A 194 19.66 2.85 2.99
N LEU A 195 18.59 3.64 3.03
CA LEU A 195 17.64 3.76 1.93
C LEU A 195 18.28 4.47 0.72
N LEU A 196 19.04 5.56 0.97
CA LEU A 196 19.78 6.26 -0.07
C LEU A 196 20.78 5.34 -0.80
N GLU A 197 21.40 4.40 -0.09
CA GLU A 197 22.34 3.43 -0.68
C GLU A 197 21.66 2.49 -1.69
N ARG A 198 20.34 2.31 -1.62
CA ARG A 198 19.58 1.46 -2.55
C ARG A 198 19.38 2.11 -3.92
N PHE A 199 19.51 3.43 -4.00
CA PHE A 199 19.42 4.16 -5.26
C PHE A 199 20.79 4.18 -5.95
N HIS A 200 20.81 3.87 -7.23
CA HIS A 200 22.00 4.01 -8.06
C HIS A 200 22.25 5.50 -8.32
N ASP A 201 21.23 6.23 -8.78
CA ASP A 201 21.28 7.68 -8.86
C ASP A 201 21.07 8.31 -7.47
N LYS A 202 22.15 8.88 -6.94
CA LYS A 202 22.18 9.46 -5.59
C LYS A 202 21.38 10.76 -5.48
N GLU A 203 21.20 11.48 -6.56
CA GLU A 203 20.41 12.72 -6.58
C GLU A 203 18.91 12.41 -6.42
N THR A 204 18.39 11.51 -7.26
CA THR A 204 17.01 11.00 -7.11
C THR A 204 16.80 10.38 -5.74
N GLY A 205 17.73 9.59 -5.25
CA GLY A 205 17.67 8.98 -3.92
C GLY A 205 17.62 10.00 -2.80
N ALA A 206 18.46 11.04 -2.86
CA ALA A 206 18.48 12.12 -1.86
C ALA A 206 17.17 12.91 -1.86
N ALA A 207 16.64 13.23 -3.03
CA ALA A 207 15.36 13.92 -3.18
C ALA A 207 14.19 13.07 -2.64
N PHE A 208 14.20 11.75 -2.89
CA PHE A 208 13.21 10.82 -2.35
C PHE A 208 13.26 10.76 -0.82
N VAL A 209 14.45 10.57 -0.25
CA VAL A 209 14.64 10.52 1.21
C VAL A 209 14.26 11.85 1.87
N ALA A 210 14.56 12.98 1.23
CA ALA A 210 14.17 14.29 1.73
C ALA A 210 12.64 14.40 1.87
N ARG A 211 11.88 13.92 0.87
CA ARG A 211 10.40 13.90 0.95
C ARG A 211 9.88 13.04 2.10
N LEU A 212 10.48 11.87 2.33
CA LEU A 212 10.08 11.00 3.43
C LEU A 212 10.43 11.57 4.81
N LYS A 213 11.41 12.47 4.87
CA LYS A 213 11.81 13.16 6.11
C LYS A 213 11.03 14.43 6.38
N ASP A 214 10.32 14.96 5.39
CA ASP A 214 9.54 16.16 5.49
C ASP A 214 8.30 15.91 6.37
N GLU A 215 8.21 16.63 7.48
CA GLU A 215 7.15 16.47 8.50
C GLU A 215 5.80 17.02 8.03
N ASP A 216 5.77 17.87 7.03
CA ASP A 216 4.55 18.34 6.38
C ASP A 216 3.95 17.28 5.44
N LEU A 217 4.80 16.36 4.96
CA LEU A 217 4.42 15.31 4.02
C LEU A 217 4.21 13.95 4.69
N PHE A 218 5.03 13.61 5.69
CA PHE A 218 4.97 12.33 6.39
C PHE A 218 5.08 12.46 7.91
N GLU A 219 4.18 11.79 8.62
CA GLU A 219 4.39 11.43 10.00
C GLU A 219 5.36 10.26 10.08
N ARG A 220 6.38 10.32 10.95
CA ARG A 220 7.41 9.27 11.07
C ARG A 220 7.33 8.58 12.41
N VAL A 221 7.29 7.27 12.37
CA VAL A 221 7.24 6.41 13.56
C VAL A 221 8.35 5.38 13.50
N ALA A 222 9.18 5.37 14.54
CA ALA A 222 10.24 4.38 14.70
C ALA A 222 9.71 3.15 15.44
N ALA A 223 9.63 2.01 14.76
CA ALA A 223 9.43 0.70 15.38
C ALA A 223 10.76 0.20 15.94
N LYS A 224 11.05 0.59 17.16
CA LYS A 224 12.32 0.26 17.85
C LYS A 224 12.23 -1.06 18.57
#